data_b241a93647a3b22d8e77089719c76684
#
_entry.id   b241a93647a3b22d8e77089719c76684
#
_cell.length_a   1.000
_cell.length_b   1.000
_cell.length_c   1.000
_cell.angle_alpha   90.00
_cell.angle_beta   90.00
_cell.angle_gamma   90.00
#
_symmetry.space_group_name_H-M   'P 1'
#
loop_
_entity.id
_entity.type
_entity.pdbx_description
1 polymer ?
#
loop_
_entity_poly.entity_id
_entity_poly.type
_entity_poly.pdbx_seq_one_letter_code
_entity_poly.pdbx_strand_id
1 'polypeptide(L)'
;MNLPKGGEVITTPFTFASTTHAIVRNGLVPVFCDIKEDDYTIDTSKIEALITDQTVAIVPVHVYGNICDVEEIGRIANKYGLKVIYDAAHAFAVKYKGISSACFGDVSMFSFHATKVFNTIEGGCVCFKNDSWVQLLNDQKNFGIHGPDEVAYVGGNAKMNEFQAAMGICNMRHLD
;
A
#
# COMPACT_ATOMS: atom_id res chain seq x y z
N MET A 1 5.43 -4.01 -9.74
CA MET A 1 5.95 -2.72 -10.21
C MET A 1 7.40 -2.78 -10.66
N ASN A 2 8.15 -3.79 -10.60
CA ASN A 2 9.56 -3.89 -11.08
C ASN A 2 10.41 -2.63 -10.80
N LEU A 3 10.35 -2.12 -9.57
CA LEU A 3 11.19 -1.01 -9.16
C LEU A 3 12.66 -1.46 -9.14
N PRO A 4 13.61 -0.64 -9.63
CA PRO A 4 15.02 -1.03 -9.69
C PRO A 4 15.58 -1.23 -8.29
N LYS A 5 16.37 -2.31 -8.08
CA LYS A 5 17.05 -2.55 -6.81
C LYS A 5 17.98 -1.38 -6.46
N GLY A 6 18.02 -1.03 -5.19
CA GLY A 6 18.75 0.15 -4.71
C GLY A 6 18.02 1.47 -4.90
N GLY A 7 16.87 1.47 -5.61
CA GLY A 7 16.05 2.67 -5.75
C GLY A 7 15.53 3.19 -4.41
N GLU A 8 15.49 4.49 -4.27
CA GLU A 8 15.01 5.18 -3.08
C GLU A 8 13.49 5.25 -3.07
N VAL A 9 12.92 5.04 -1.89
CA VAL A 9 11.47 5.13 -1.65
C VAL A 9 11.22 6.09 -0.51
N ILE A 10 10.58 7.21 -0.82
CA ILE A 10 10.21 8.21 0.19
C ILE A 10 9.02 7.69 1.00
N THR A 11 9.16 7.66 2.31
CA THR A 11 8.11 7.24 3.25
C THR A 11 8.21 8.06 4.55
N THR A 12 7.40 7.76 5.54
CA THR A 12 7.41 8.42 6.84
C THR A 12 8.01 7.53 7.93
N PRO A 13 8.71 8.09 8.94
CA PRO A 13 9.12 7.32 10.12
C PRO A 13 7.94 7.03 11.07
N PHE A 14 6.84 7.76 10.96
CA PHE A 14 5.65 7.57 11.80
C PHE A 14 4.69 6.57 11.15
N THR A 15 5.05 5.30 11.26
CA THR A 15 4.31 4.18 10.67
C THR A 15 4.60 2.89 11.43
N PHE A 16 3.83 1.85 11.17
CA PHE A 16 4.18 0.50 11.62
C PHE A 16 5.39 -0.02 10.86
N ALA A 17 6.24 -0.82 11.52
CA ALA A 17 7.49 -1.31 10.95
C ALA A 17 7.35 -2.03 9.59
N SER A 18 6.18 -2.62 9.31
CA SER A 18 5.93 -3.34 8.05
C SER A 18 6.11 -2.48 6.81
N THR A 19 5.78 -1.19 6.86
CA THR A 19 5.95 -0.26 5.74
C THR A 19 7.42 -0.17 5.32
N THR A 20 8.30 0.11 6.29
CA THR A 20 9.76 0.17 6.06
C THR A 20 10.33 -1.21 5.71
N HIS A 21 9.88 -2.27 6.40
CA HIS A 21 10.31 -3.65 6.09
C HIS A 21 9.96 -4.06 4.66
N ALA A 22 8.80 -3.68 4.15
CA ALA A 22 8.41 -3.98 2.78
C ALA A 22 9.37 -3.34 1.76
N ILE A 23 9.79 -2.10 2.00
CA ILE A 23 10.77 -1.40 1.17
C ILE A 23 12.10 -2.15 1.17
N VAL A 24 12.67 -2.40 2.35
CA VAL A 24 13.99 -3.04 2.51
C VAL A 24 14.01 -4.48 1.97
N ARG A 25 12.95 -5.26 2.23
CA ARG A 25 12.85 -6.65 1.74
C ARG A 25 12.79 -6.77 0.21
N ASN A 26 12.39 -5.70 -0.47
CA ASN A 26 12.41 -5.63 -1.93
C ASN A 26 13.73 -5.09 -2.50
N GLY A 27 14.75 -4.89 -1.65
CA GLY A 27 16.06 -4.38 -2.06
C GLY A 27 16.04 -2.90 -2.41
N LEU A 28 15.09 -2.15 -1.85
CA LEU A 28 14.93 -0.70 -2.00
C LEU A 28 15.43 0.02 -0.74
N VAL A 29 15.70 1.32 -0.85
CA VAL A 29 16.25 2.15 0.22
C VAL A 29 15.17 3.10 0.74
N PRO A 30 14.76 3.02 2.01
CA PRO A 30 13.81 3.97 2.57
C PRO A 30 14.46 5.33 2.81
N VAL A 31 13.81 6.39 2.35
CA VAL A 31 14.15 7.80 2.64
C VAL A 31 13.02 8.38 3.47
N PHE A 32 13.33 8.83 4.68
CA PHE A 32 12.29 9.29 5.59
C PHE A 32 11.97 10.78 5.38
N CYS A 33 10.71 11.07 5.12
CA CYS A 33 10.10 12.38 5.13
C CYS A 33 9.34 12.57 6.45
N ASP A 34 9.47 13.73 7.05
CA ASP A 34 8.78 14.07 8.28
C ASP A 34 7.25 14.13 8.10
N ILE A 35 6.53 14.17 9.20
CA ILE A 35 5.07 14.25 9.26
C ILE A 35 4.61 15.67 9.56
N LYS A 36 3.34 15.93 9.26
CA LYS A 36 2.62 17.12 9.76
C LYS A 36 2.24 16.94 11.23
N GLU A 37 2.23 18.02 11.99
CA GLU A 37 1.92 17.99 13.42
C GLU A 37 0.42 17.83 13.71
N ASP A 38 -0.44 18.22 12.77
CA ASP A 38 -1.89 18.28 12.96
C ASP A 38 -2.60 16.95 12.67
N ASP A 39 -2.15 16.20 11.66
CA ASP A 39 -2.82 14.97 11.22
C ASP A 39 -1.90 13.74 11.16
N TYR A 40 -0.60 13.93 11.45
CA TYR A 40 0.45 12.91 11.45
C TYR A 40 0.70 12.23 10.08
N THR A 41 0.10 12.72 9.01
CA THR A 41 0.43 12.23 7.66
C THR A 41 1.74 12.84 7.16
N ILE A 42 2.31 12.24 6.12
CA ILE A 42 3.56 12.74 5.52
C ILE A 42 3.43 14.22 5.14
N ASP A 43 4.44 15.03 5.49
CA ASP A 43 4.50 16.44 5.12
C ASP A 43 4.90 16.61 3.65
N THR A 44 3.92 16.85 2.80
CA THR A 44 4.11 16.97 1.35
C THR A 44 5.03 18.12 0.95
N SER A 45 5.13 19.16 1.79
CA SER A 45 6.02 20.31 1.54
C SER A 45 7.50 19.95 1.61
N LYS A 46 7.83 18.82 2.26
CA LYS A 46 9.21 18.33 2.44
C LYS A 46 9.60 17.26 1.42
N ILE A 47 8.65 16.69 0.68
CA ILE A 47 8.91 15.55 -0.24
C ILE A 47 9.86 15.96 -1.36
N GLU A 48 9.62 17.07 -2.05
CA GLU A 48 10.43 17.45 -3.22
C GLU A 48 11.91 17.64 -2.88
N ALA A 49 12.24 18.10 -1.66
CA ALA A 49 13.62 18.27 -1.21
C ALA A 49 14.38 16.94 -0.98
N LEU A 50 13.65 15.82 -0.88
CA LEU A 50 14.23 14.49 -0.69
C LEU A 50 14.37 13.70 -1.99
N ILE A 51 13.86 14.24 -3.10
CA ILE A 51 13.91 13.56 -4.41
C ILE A 51 15.30 13.64 -5.00
N THR A 52 15.85 12.50 -5.37
CA THR A 52 17.11 12.34 -6.11
C THR A 52 16.88 11.57 -7.40
N ASP A 53 17.93 11.43 -8.21
CA ASP A 53 17.90 10.59 -9.43
C ASP A 53 17.68 9.08 -9.12
N GLN A 54 17.82 8.68 -7.86
CA GLN A 54 17.58 7.32 -7.40
C GLN A 54 16.16 7.11 -6.88
N THR A 55 15.37 8.18 -6.69
CA THR A 55 14.02 8.08 -6.15
C THR A 55 13.08 7.45 -7.18
N VAL A 56 12.39 6.38 -6.79
CA VAL A 56 11.54 5.59 -7.69
C VAL A 56 10.07 5.53 -7.25
N ALA A 57 9.80 5.78 -5.96
CA ALA A 57 8.44 5.72 -5.44
C ALA A 57 8.26 6.57 -4.17
N ILE A 58 6.99 6.85 -3.85
CA ILE A 58 6.55 7.40 -2.58
C ILE A 58 5.61 6.37 -1.95
N VAL A 59 5.82 6.06 -0.67
CA VAL A 59 4.96 5.19 0.14
C VAL A 59 4.41 5.99 1.33
N PRO A 60 3.37 6.79 1.11
CA PRO A 60 2.73 7.56 2.17
C PRO A 60 1.76 6.67 2.95
N VAL A 61 1.51 7.03 4.21
CA VAL A 61 0.68 6.26 5.13
C VAL A 61 -0.56 7.06 5.51
N HIS A 62 -1.74 6.50 5.29
CA HIS A 62 -3.02 7.04 5.78
C HIS A 62 -3.19 6.71 7.27
N VAL A 63 -2.31 7.32 8.10
CA VAL A 63 -2.20 6.99 9.51
C VAL A 63 -3.50 7.32 10.26
N TYR A 64 -3.95 6.40 11.11
CA TYR A 64 -5.20 6.50 11.87
C TYR A 64 -6.46 6.74 11.01
N GLY A 65 -6.39 6.52 9.70
CA GLY A 65 -7.46 6.82 8.76
C GLY A 65 -7.45 8.25 8.22
N ASN A 66 -6.51 9.11 8.64
CA ASN A 66 -6.30 10.42 8.05
C ASN A 66 -5.76 10.27 6.62
N ILE A 67 -6.48 10.77 5.66
CA ILE A 67 -6.04 10.70 4.26
C ILE A 67 -4.94 11.73 4.02
N CYS A 68 -3.78 11.26 3.54
CA CYS A 68 -2.70 12.15 3.10
C CYS A 68 -3.20 13.15 2.06
N ASP A 69 -2.47 14.23 1.84
CA ASP A 69 -2.73 15.13 0.72
C ASP A 69 -2.46 14.42 -0.61
N VAL A 70 -3.47 13.65 -1.05
CA VAL A 70 -3.39 12.79 -2.24
C VAL A 70 -3.26 13.60 -3.53
N GLU A 71 -3.76 14.84 -3.53
CA GLU A 71 -3.69 15.75 -4.67
C GLU A 71 -2.24 16.22 -4.87
N GLU A 72 -1.61 16.70 -3.80
CA GLU A 72 -0.22 17.17 -3.86
C GLU A 72 0.77 16.02 -4.07
N ILE A 73 0.58 14.87 -3.42
CA ILE A 73 1.41 13.68 -3.67
C ILE A 73 1.30 13.25 -5.14
N GLY A 74 0.10 13.25 -5.69
CA GLY A 74 -0.14 12.94 -7.10
C GLY A 74 0.55 13.93 -8.04
N ARG A 75 0.52 15.23 -7.71
CA ARG A 75 1.22 16.28 -8.47
C ARG A 75 2.74 16.04 -8.48
N ILE A 76 3.31 15.79 -7.31
CA ILE A 76 4.75 15.51 -7.16
C ILE A 76 5.13 14.25 -7.92
N ALA A 77 4.39 13.15 -7.72
CA ALA A 77 4.67 11.89 -8.39
C ALA A 77 4.63 12.01 -9.92
N ASN A 78 3.64 12.72 -10.46
CA ASN A 78 3.54 12.96 -11.90
C ASN A 78 4.70 13.82 -12.42
N LYS A 79 5.10 14.85 -11.67
CA LYS A 79 6.22 15.75 -12.04
C LYS A 79 7.55 15.00 -12.16
N TYR A 80 7.79 14.02 -11.27
CA TYR A 80 9.06 13.29 -11.19
C TYR A 80 8.98 11.85 -11.72
N GLY A 81 7.85 11.42 -12.25
CA GLY A 81 7.66 10.07 -12.78
C GLY A 81 7.69 8.96 -11.73
N LEU A 82 7.34 9.28 -10.47
CA LEU A 82 7.41 8.37 -9.33
C LEU A 82 6.14 7.51 -9.23
N LYS A 83 6.30 6.30 -8.68
CA LYS A 83 5.17 5.45 -8.31
C LYS A 83 4.64 5.83 -6.92
N VAL A 84 3.32 5.69 -6.72
CA VAL A 84 2.70 5.96 -5.42
C VAL A 84 1.99 4.70 -4.92
N ILE A 85 2.41 4.23 -3.74
CA ILE A 85 1.82 3.07 -3.06
C ILE A 85 1.34 3.54 -1.69
N TYR A 86 0.02 3.66 -1.51
CA TYR A 86 -0.52 4.03 -0.20
C TYR A 86 -0.55 2.86 0.76
N ASP A 87 0.10 3.04 1.91
CA ASP A 87 -0.20 2.23 3.08
C ASP A 87 -1.51 2.74 3.69
N ALA A 88 -2.60 2.09 3.32
CA ALA A 88 -3.94 2.41 3.76
C ALA A 88 -4.44 1.42 4.85
N ALA A 89 -3.51 0.83 5.61
CA ALA A 89 -3.82 -0.19 6.62
C ALA A 89 -4.88 0.26 7.65
N HIS A 90 -5.03 1.56 7.87
CA HIS A 90 -6.01 2.17 8.80
C HIS A 90 -7.20 2.83 8.08
N ALA A 91 -7.25 2.81 6.76
CA ALA A 91 -8.18 3.65 5.99
C ALA A 91 -9.22 2.85 5.20
N PHE A 92 -9.56 1.61 5.64
CA PHE A 92 -10.62 0.84 5.02
C PHE A 92 -11.96 1.58 5.12
N ALA A 93 -12.70 1.64 4.01
CA ALA A 93 -13.97 2.35 3.86
C ALA A 93 -13.90 3.90 4.03
N VAL A 94 -12.72 4.47 4.26
CA VAL A 94 -12.56 5.93 4.34
C VAL A 94 -12.69 6.56 2.95
N LYS A 95 -13.29 7.74 2.90
CA LYS A 95 -13.45 8.54 1.67
C LYS A 95 -12.86 9.93 1.84
N TYR A 96 -12.23 10.42 0.79
CA TYR A 96 -11.78 11.80 0.67
C TYR A 96 -12.53 12.46 -0.50
N LYS A 97 -13.25 13.54 -0.24
CA LYS A 97 -14.11 14.23 -1.23
C LYS A 97 -15.05 13.25 -1.98
N GLY A 98 -15.59 12.26 -1.27
CA GLY A 98 -16.48 11.23 -1.84
C GLY A 98 -15.78 10.08 -2.59
N ILE A 99 -14.47 10.15 -2.79
CA ILE A 99 -13.68 9.11 -3.47
C ILE A 99 -13.08 8.18 -2.42
N SER A 100 -13.21 6.86 -2.64
CA SER A 100 -12.62 5.85 -1.75
C SER A 100 -11.10 5.95 -1.67
N SER A 101 -10.54 5.74 -0.47
CA SER A 101 -9.09 5.60 -0.24
C SER A 101 -8.43 4.53 -1.14
N ALA A 102 -9.20 3.56 -1.59
CA ALA A 102 -8.74 2.52 -2.52
C ALA A 102 -8.41 3.02 -3.94
N CYS A 103 -8.87 4.23 -4.30
CA CYS A 103 -8.75 4.77 -5.66
C CYS A 103 -7.54 5.68 -5.87
N PHE A 104 -6.74 5.95 -4.83
CA PHE A 104 -5.58 6.83 -4.92
C PHE A 104 -4.28 6.08 -5.23
N GLY A 105 -3.33 6.78 -5.85
CA GLY A 105 -2.03 6.23 -6.24
C GLY A 105 -2.10 5.19 -7.36
N ASP A 106 -1.00 4.49 -7.55
CA ASP A 106 -0.92 3.29 -8.40
C ASP A 106 -1.48 2.07 -7.66
N VAL A 107 -1.28 2.02 -6.33
CA VAL A 107 -1.70 0.94 -5.44
C VAL A 107 -2.10 1.51 -4.08
N SER A 108 -3.15 0.95 -3.48
CA SER A 108 -3.48 1.11 -2.06
C SER A 108 -3.56 -0.26 -1.39
N MET A 109 -2.89 -0.41 -0.24
CA MET A 109 -2.85 -1.64 0.54
C MET A 109 -3.63 -1.46 1.84
N PHE A 110 -4.50 -2.43 2.16
CA PHE A 110 -5.30 -2.47 3.38
C PHE A 110 -4.95 -3.68 4.23
N SER A 111 -4.91 -3.47 5.54
CA SER A 111 -4.74 -4.54 6.52
C SER A 111 -6.10 -4.94 7.09
N PHE A 112 -6.32 -6.25 7.20
CA PHE A 112 -7.48 -6.83 7.88
C PHE A 112 -7.05 -7.62 9.12
N HIS A 113 -5.92 -7.25 9.71
CA HIS A 113 -5.48 -7.75 11.01
C HIS A 113 -6.53 -7.46 12.09
N ALA A 114 -6.63 -8.31 13.10
CA ALA A 114 -7.65 -8.27 14.14
C ALA A 114 -7.81 -6.92 14.87
N THR A 115 -6.77 -6.09 14.90
CA THR A 115 -6.81 -4.75 15.53
C THR A 115 -7.45 -3.68 14.65
N LYS A 116 -7.73 -3.96 13.37
CA LYS A 116 -8.31 -2.98 12.44
C LYS A 116 -9.83 -2.88 12.63
N VAL A 117 -10.38 -1.71 12.29
CA VAL A 117 -11.84 -1.47 12.36
C VAL A 117 -12.62 -2.51 11.55
N PHE A 118 -12.18 -2.76 10.30
CA PHE A 118 -12.61 -3.94 9.55
C PHE A 118 -11.50 -4.98 9.59
N ASN A 119 -11.82 -6.20 9.98
CA ASN A 119 -10.82 -7.26 10.06
C ASN A 119 -11.37 -8.62 9.63
N THR A 120 -10.46 -9.51 9.32
CA THR A 120 -10.72 -10.92 9.01
C THR A 120 -9.87 -11.83 9.92
N ILE A 121 -9.64 -11.42 11.17
CA ILE A 121 -8.68 -11.97 12.12
C ILE A 121 -7.24 -11.68 11.61
N GLU A 122 -6.88 -12.24 10.51
CA GLU A 122 -5.72 -11.91 9.67
C GLU A 122 -6.16 -11.77 8.23
N GLY A 123 -5.52 -10.89 7.49
CA GLY A 123 -5.81 -10.68 6.08
C GLY A 123 -5.44 -9.29 5.60
N GLY A 124 -5.78 -9.02 4.36
CA GLY A 124 -5.59 -7.73 3.72
C GLY A 124 -6.04 -7.78 2.28
N CYS A 125 -6.07 -6.63 1.66
CA CYS A 125 -6.27 -6.53 0.22
C CYS A 125 -5.37 -5.47 -0.40
N VAL A 126 -5.18 -5.59 -1.70
CA VAL A 126 -4.46 -4.65 -2.54
C VAL A 126 -5.40 -4.18 -3.63
N CYS A 127 -5.59 -2.86 -3.71
CA CYS A 127 -6.36 -2.20 -4.77
C CYS A 127 -5.41 -1.50 -5.72
N PHE A 128 -5.60 -1.67 -7.03
CA PHE A 128 -4.72 -1.11 -8.05
C PHE A 128 -5.49 -0.80 -9.33
N LYS A 129 -4.94 0.09 -10.18
CA LYS A 129 -5.58 0.54 -11.41
C LYS A 129 -5.18 -0.25 -12.65
N ASN A 130 -4.05 -0.96 -12.60
CA ASN A 130 -3.50 -1.65 -13.76
C ASN A 130 -3.99 -3.10 -13.82
N ASP A 131 -4.97 -3.38 -14.64
CA ASP A 131 -5.56 -4.70 -14.81
C ASP A 131 -4.55 -5.80 -15.21
N SER A 132 -3.42 -5.42 -15.85
CA SER A 132 -2.38 -6.37 -16.20
C SER A 132 -1.70 -7.02 -14.99
N TRP A 133 -1.88 -6.47 -13.79
CA TRP A 133 -1.32 -7.03 -12.55
C TRP A 133 -2.20 -8.10 -11.89
N VAL A 134 -3.45 -8.26 -12.35
CA VAL A 134 -4.40 -9.22 -11.75
C VAL A 134 -3.82 -10.62 -11.74
N GLN A 135 -3.39 -11.11 -12.90
CA GLN A 135 -2.84 -12.47 -13.01
C GLN A 135 -1.55 -12.62 -12.21
N LEU A 136 -0.61 -11.68 -12.36
CA LEU A 136 0.66 -11.66 -11.64
C LEU A 136 0.46 -11.74 -10.11
N LEU A 137 -0.44 -10.94 -9.56
CA LEU A 137 -0.71 -10.93 -8.11
C LEU A 137 -1.44 -12.20 -7.65
N ASN A 138 -2.32 -12.75 -8.49
CA ASN A 138 -2.96 -14.03 -8.23
C ASN A 138 -1.94 -15.18 -8.16
N ASP A 139 -1.01 -15.23 -9.10
CA ASP A 139 0.04 -16.24 -9.11
C ASP A 139 0.96 -16.06 -7.90
N GLN A 140 1.44 -14.84 -7.65
CA GLN A 140 2.35 -14.57 -6.53
C GLN A 140 1.75 -14.88 -5.16
N LYS A 141 0.46 -14.61 -4.93
CA LYS A 141 -0.20 -14.98 -3.65
C LYS A 141 -0.42 -16.49 -3.51
N ASN A 142 -0.27 -17.26 -4.59
CA ASN A 142 -0.43 -18.71 -4.65
C ASN A 142 0.86 -19.38 -5.12
N PHE A 143 1.97 -19.16 -4.41
CA PHE A 143 3.28 -19.78 -4.63
C PHE A 143 3.90 -19.53 -6.01
N GLY A 144 3.41 -18.56 -6.79
CA GLY A 144 3.88 -18.30 -8.16
C GLY A 144 3.30 -19.27 -9.19
N ILE A 145 2.27 -20.04 -8.82
CA ILE A 145 1.65 -21.04 -9.68
C ILE A 145 0.76 -20.35 -10.72
N HIS A 146 1.05 -20.65 -12.00
CA HIS A 146 0.31 -20.20 -13.17
C HIS A 146 -0.28 -21.43 -13.88
N GLY A 147 -1.55 -21.76 -13.63
CA GLY A 147 -2.15 -22.98 -14.17
C GLY A 147 -1.71 -24.25 -13.43
N PRO A 148 -2.01 -25.45 -13.98
CA PRO A 148 -1.85 -26.72 -13.26
C PRO A 148 -0.40 -27.18 -13.09
N ASP A 149 0.49 -26.85 -14.03
CA ASP A 149 1.83 -27.44 -14.13
C ASP A 149 2.98 -26.44 -14.23
N GLU A 150 2.70 -25.13 -14.05
CA GLU A 150 3.69 -24.08 -14.23
C GLU A 150 3.88 -23.26 -12.96
N VAL A 151 5.13 -23.05 -12.54
CA VAL A 151 5.53 -22.08 -11.52
C VAL A 151 6.26 -20.93 -12.22
N ALA A 152 5.54 -19.86 -12.51
CA ALA A 152 6.06 -18.73 -13.30
C ALA A 152 6.84 -17.71 -12.48
N TYR A 153 6.61 -17.66 -11.17
CA TYR A 153 7.18 -16.64 -10.26
C TYR A 153 7.60 -17.22 -8.92
N VAL A 154 8.51 -16.52 -8.26
CA VAL A 154 8.74 -16.74 -6.83
C VAL A 154 7.61 -16.07 -6.07
N GLY A 155 6.72 -16.87 -5.50
CA GLY A 155 5.54 -16.41 -4.75
C GLY A 155 5.53 -16.93 -3.32
N GLY A 156 4.47 -16.58 -2.60
CA GLY A 156 4.21 -17.06 -1.24
C GLY A 156 2.78 -17.54 -1.09
N ASN A 157 2.43 -17.95 0.11
CA ASN A 157 1.04 -18.23 0.45
C ASN A 157 0.41 -17.00 1.10
N ALA A 158 -0.31 -16.22 0.32
CA ALA A 158 -1.08 -15.07 0.79
C ALA A 158 -2.58 -15.21 0.47
N LYS A 159 -3.05 -16.44 0.36
CA LYS A 159 -4.48 -16.75 0.15
C LYS A 159 -5.25 -16.56 1.45
N MET A 160 -6.43 -15.94 1.35
CA MET A 160 -7.40 -15.90 2.45
C MET A 160 -8.02 -17.30 2.61
N ASN A 161 -8.08 -17.81 3.85
CA ASN A 161 -8.75 -19.05 4.14
C ASN A 161 -10.24 -18.84 4.42
N GLU A 162 -11.01 -19.94 4.49
CA GLU A 162 -12.47 -19.90 4.65
C GLU A 162 -12.92 -19.23 5.96
N PHE A 163 -12.18 -19.39 7.06
CA PHE A 163 -12.52 -18.76 8.33
C PHE A 163 -12.32 -17.25 8.28
N GLN A 164 -11.23 -16.80 7.66
CA GLN A 164 -10.98 -15.36 7.42
C GLN A 164 -12.07 -14.78 6.52
N ALA A 165 -12.44 -15.48 5.46
CA ALA A 165 -13.52 -15.05 4.55
C ALA A 165 -14.86 -14.96 5.28
N ALA A 166 -15.22 -15.96 6.07
CA ALA A 166 -16.45 -15.96 6.87
C ALA A 166 -16.50 -14.80 7.86
N MET A 167 -15.38 -14.54 8.57
CA MET A 167 -15.28 -13.39 9.47
C MET A 167 -15.47 -12.08 8.72
N GLY A 168 -14.84 -11.92 7.55
CA GLY A 168 -14.99 -10.73 6.71
C GLY A 168 -16.43 -10.51 6.28
N ILE A 169 -17.13 -11.57 5.84
CA ILE A 169 -18.55 -11.50 5.45
C ILE A 169 -19.42 -11.06 6.63
N CYS A 170 -19.14 -11.57 7.84
CA CYS A 170 -19.85 -11.15 9.05
C CYS A 170 -19.59 -9.68 9.36
N ASN A 171 -18.33 -9.26 9.37
CA ASN A 171 -17.94 -7.89 9.72
C ASN A 171 -18.42 -6.83 8.69
N MET A 172 -18.52 -7.21 7.41
CA MET A 172 -19.08 -6.32 6.37
C MET A 172 -20.51 -5.86 6.65
N ARG A 173 -21.27 -6.62 7.45
CA ARG A 173 -22.65 -6.28 7.84
C ARG A 173 -22.72 -5.22 8.94
N HIS A 174 -21.59 -4.84 9.52
CA HIS A 174 -21.49 -3.97 10.69
C HIS A 174 -20.51 -2.79 10.44
N LEU A 175 -20.37 -2.37 9.18
CA LEU A 175 -19.50 -1.25 8.80
C LEU A 175 -20.16 0.13 8.93
N ASP A 176 -21.47 0.19 9.15
CA ASP A 176 -22.28 1.42 9.30
C ASP A 176 -22.32 1.89 10.75
#